data_a7ebaccf5bf67e72fc53a89c1ac60cc1
#
_entry.id   a7ebaccf5bf67e72fc53a89c1ac60cc1
#
_cell.length_a   1.000
_cell.length_b   1.000
_cell.length_c   1.000
_cell.angle_alpha   90.00
_cell.angle_beta   90.00
_cell.angle_gamma   90.00
#
_symmetry.space_group_name_H-M   'P 1'
#
loop_
_entity.id
_entity.type
_entity.pdbx_description
1 polymer ?
#
loop_
_entity_poly.entity_id
_entity_poly.type
_entity_poly.pdbx_seq_one_letter_code
_entity_poly.pdbx_strand_id
1 'polypeptide(L)'
;MKVLQHTLKSRVFVQDVLGFLKTYGAAGKAMPNEHIWVFDEAQRAFDADMAREKRGAAISEPEDFLRLGERLDSWAVMVGLIGEGQEINRGEEAGLRQWNDALGVMDKPWIVHCPEALAPMFSSAAQVLSDELLNLDVTLRSHRAESTHLWVAQLLAGNLEECKRLSRELKGQGFEMYVTRDIEAARLYVRERYRGATDARYGLLASSKARNLLSYGFTNEYQYTKNMRVGPWFADPPESSYSCCALRDTATEFQCQGLELDMPIIGWGHDLWWTGSGWDCSTRYHVKDPRQIRLNAYRVLLTRGRDGFIVFVPPEPTYDGVFHALESAGCSSLSRVWV
;
A
#
# COMPACT_ATOMS: atom_id res chain seq x y z
N MET A 1 -1.96 -7.50 -6.05
CA MET A 1 -2.12 -8.20 -7.35
C MET A 1 -0.95 -9.14 -7.69
N LYS A 2 0.28 -8.67 -7.97
CA LYS A 2 1.42 -9.52 -8.41
C LYS A 2 1.76 -10.67 -7.46
N VAL A 3 1.62 -10.48 -6.15
CA VAL A 3 1.82 -11.53 -5.13
C VAL A 3 0.74 -12.60 -5.26
N LEU A 4 -0.53 -12.22 -5.31
CA LEU A 4 -1.65 -13.16 -5.49
C LEU A 4 -1.53 -13.96 -6.79
N GLN A 5 -1.17 -13.30 -7.90
CA GLN A 5 -0.93 -13.99 -9.17
C GLN A 5 0.20 -15.02 -9.06
N HIS A 6 1.26 -14.70 -8.33
CA HIS A 6 2.38 -15.61 -8.09
C HIS A 6 1.97 -16.79 -7.22
N THR A 7 1.32 -16.53 -6.09
CA THR A 7 0.89 -17.56 -5.13
C THR A 7 -0.16 -18.51 -5.73
N LEU A 8 -1.14 -17.96 -6.46
CA LEU A 8 -2.19 -18.74 -7.11
C LEU A 8 -1.74 -19.37 -8.44
N LYS A 9 -0.52 -19.07 -8.90
CA LYS A 9 0.01 -19.49 -10.21
C LYS A 9 -0.93 -19.18 -11.38
N SER A 10 -1.74 -18.14 -11.24
CA SER A 10 -2.75 -17.74 -12.22
C SER A 10 -2.71 -16.22 -12.45
N ARG A 11 -2.63 -15.83 -13.71
CA ARG A 11 -2.77 -14.43 -14.13
C ARG A 11 -4.19 -14.09 -14.58
N VAL A 12 -5.00 -15.10 -14.84
CA VAL A 12 -6.39 -14.93 -15.31
C VAL A 12 -7.31 -14.67 -14.13
N PHE A 13 -7.08 -15.37 -13.01
CA PHE A 13 -7.91 -15.27 -11.81
C PHE A 13 -7.75 -13.93 -11.07
N VAL A 14 -6.58 -13.32 -11.12
CA VAL A 14 -6.30 -12.00 -10.53
C VAL A 14 -5.78 -11.07 -11.61
N GLN A 15 -6.54 -10.05 -11.96
CA GLN A 15 -6.23 -9.13 -13.05
C GLN A 15 -6.27 -7.67 -12.55
N ASP A 16 -5.62 -6.78 -13.26
CA ASP A 16 -5.87 -5.35 -13.09
C ASP A 16 -7.17 -4.96 -13.80
N VAL A 17 -7.83 -3.94 -13.26
CA VAL A 17 -9.13 -3.47 -13.76
C VAL A 17 -9.06 -3.08 -15.23
N LEU A 18 -8.00 -2.34 -15.62
CA LEU A 18 -7.84 -1.90 -17.01
C LEU A 18 -7.71 -3.07 -17.99
N GLY A 19 -6.91 -4.08 -17.64
CA GLY A 19 -6.72 -5.30 -18.43
C GLY A 19 -8.00 -6.12 -18.52
N PHE A 20 -8.70 -6.28 -17.39
CA PHE A 20 -9.95 -7.01 -17.31
C PHE A 20 -11.04 -6.37 -18.19
N LEU A 21 -11.31 -5.08 -18.02
CA LEU A 21 -12.33 -4.37 -18.77
C LEU A 21 -11.95 -4.17 -20.25
N LYS A 22 -10.68 -4.14 -20.60
CA LYS A 22 -10.25 -4.17 -22.00
C LYS A 22 -10.61 -5.48 -22.68
N THR A 23 -10.60 -6.59 -21.95
CA THR A 23 -10.91 -7.92 -22.48
C THR A 23 -12.39 -8.20 -22.47
N TYR A 24 -13.07 -7.89 -21.36
CA TYR A 24 -14.44 -8.32 -21.08
C TYR A 24 -15.46 -7.19 -21.02
N GLY A 25 -15.06 -5.93 -20.83
CA GLY A 25 -15.94 -4.77 -20.71
C GLY A 25 -16.77 -4.51 -21.97
N ALA A 26 -17.51 -3.41 -22.00
CA ALA A 26 -18.46 -3.06 -23.05
C ALA A 26 -17.86 -3.06 -24.48
N ALA A 27 -16.59 -2.68 -24.61
CA ALA A 27 -15.85 -2.75 -25.86
C ALA A 27 -15.30 -4.17 -26.16
N GLY A 28 -15.28 -5.06 -25.19
CA GLY A 28 -14.79 -6.43 -25.31
C GLY A 28 -15.83 -7.36 -25.91
N LYS A 29 -15.37 -8.33 -26.69
CA LYS A 29 -16.25 -9.37 -27.28
C LYS A 29 -16.31 -10.65 -26.46
N ALA A 30 -15.35 -10.83 -25.55
CA ALA A 30 -15.25 -12.00 -24.69
C ALA A 30 -16.17 -11.88 -23.47
N MET A 31 -16.57 -13.04 -22.92
CA MET A 31 -17.25 -13.13 -21.64
C MET A 31 -16.35 -13.89 -20.65
N PRO A 32 -16.26 -13.44 -19.40
CA PRO A 32 -15.60 -14.25 -18.37
C PRO A 32 -16.42 -15.51 -18.07
N ASN A 33 -15.74 -16.55 -17.63
CA ASN A 33 -16.41 -17.77 -17.15
C ASN A 33 -16.97 -17.60 -15.74
N GLU A 34 -16.45 -16.65 -15.02
CA GLU A 34 -16.79 -16.37 -13.61
C GLU A 34 -18.02 -15.46 -13.57
N HIS A 35 -18.93 -15.74 -12.64
CA HIS A 35 -20.13 -14.95 -12.35
C HIS A 35 -19.97 -14.08 -11.11
N ILE A 36 -18.87 -14.21 -10.40
CA ILE A 36 -18.57 -13.43 -9.18
C ILE A 36 -17.25 -12.70 -9.40
N TRP A 37 -17.28 -11.39 -9.25
CA TRP A 37 -16.07 -10.55 -9.31
C TRP A 37 -15.89 -9.80 -8.02
N VAL A 38 -14.65 -9.77 -7.51
CA VAL A 38 -14.27 -8.97 -6.35
C VAL A 38 -13.42 -7.81 -6.84
N PHE A 39 -13.89 -6.60 -6.61
CA PHE A 39 -13.19 -5.37 -6.94
C PHE A 39 -12.62 -4.76 -5.66
N ASP A 40 -11.32 -4.88 -5.49
CA ASP A 40 -10.60 -4.29 -4.36
C ASP A 40 -10.43 -2.78 -4.57
N GLU A 41 -10.61 -1.97 -3.51
CA GLU A 41 -10.60 -0.51 -3.57
C GLU A 41 -11.66 0.05 -4.53
N ALA A 42 -12.87 -0.48 -4.50
CA ALA A 42 -13.91 -0.14 -5.48
C ALA A 42 -14.35 1.34 -5.46
N GLN A 43 -14.07 2.09 -4.37
CA GLN A 43 -14.26 3.54 -4.30
C GLN A 43 -13.29 4.30 -5.22
N ARG A 44 -12.21 3.66 -5.67
CA ARG A 44 -11.18 4.26 -6.55
C ARG A 44 -11.40 3.97 -8.02
N ALA A 45 -12.55 3.41 -8.38
CA ALA A 45 -12.92 3.17 -9.77
C ALA A 45 -12.88 4.47 -10.58
N PHE A 46 -12.42 4.40 -11.82
CA PHE A 46 -12.33 5.57 -12.70
C PHE A 46 -13.69 6.03 -13.19
N ASP A 47 -13.89 7.34 -13.16
CA ASP A 47 -15.02 8.00 -13.81
C ASP A 47 -14.91 7.91 -15.34
N ALA A 48 -15.95 8.37 -16.05
CA ALA A 48 -16.01 8.30 -17.51
C ALA A 48 -14.90 9.11 -18.20
N ASP A 49 -14.46 10.22 -17.60
CA ASP A 49 -13.41 11.06 -18.20
C ASP A 49 -12.05 10.39 -18.10
N MET A 50 -11.73 9.83 -16.93
CA MET A 50 -10.50 9.09 -16.72
C MET A 50 -10.50 7.77 -17.50
N ALA A 51 -11.63 7.07 -17.57
CA ALA A 51 -11.78 5.88 -18.39
C ALA A 51 -11.56 6.18 -19.90
N ARG A 52 -12.02 7.33 -20.36
CA ARG A 52 -11.77 7.79 -21.75
C ARG A 52 -10.28 8.06 -21.98
N GLU A 53 -9.61 8.73 -21.05
CA GLU A 53 -8.17 9.01 -21.14
C GLU A 53 -7.33 7.72 -21.14
N LYS A 54 -7.64 6.77 -20.26
CA LYS A 54 -6.84 5.56 -20.05
C LYS A 54 -7.15 4.40 -20.96
N ARG A 55 -8.43 4.27 -21.41
CA ARG A 55 -8.92 3.12 -22.17
C ARG A 55 -9.60 3.49 -23.49
N GLY A 56 -9.88 4.79 -23.72
CA GLY A 56 -10.74 5.22 -24.82
C GLY A 56 -12.22 4.88 -24.62
N ALA A 57 -12.63 4.42 -23.43
CA ALA A 57 -14.01 4.08 -23.12
C ALA A 57 -14.77 5.33 -22.64
N ALA A 58 -15.99 5.53 -23.13
CA ALA A 58 -16.80 6.70 -22.80
C ALA A 58 -17.71 6.48 -21.57
N ILE A 59 -17.51 5.39 -20.84
CA ILE A 59 -18.28 5.00 -19.66
C ILE A 59 -17.36 4.79 -18.46
N SER A 60 -17.89 4.98 -17.26
CA SER A 60 -17.13 4.77 -16.03
C SER A 60 -16.80 3.28 -15.82
N GLU A 61 -15.81 2.97 -14.95
CA GLU A 61 -15.51 1.58 -14.62
C GLU A 61 -16.69 0.88 -13.91
N PRO A 62 -17.40 1.51 -12.95
CA PRO A 62 -18.61 0.94 -12.38
C PRO A 62 -19.67 0.57 -13.43
N GLU A 63 -19.94 1.47 -14.36
CA GLU A 63 -20.91 1.20 -15.44
C GLU A 63 -20.45 0.03 -16.31
N ASP A 64 -19.18 -0.04 -16.68
CA ASP A 64 -18.62 -1.10 -17.51
C ASP A 64 -18.71 -2.47 -16.83
N PHE A 65 -18.47 -2.55 -15.51
CA PHE A 65 -18.66 -3.77 -14.73
C PHE A 65 -20.12 -4.22 -14.63
N LEU A 66 -21.05 -3.30 -14.36
CA LEU A 66 -22.45 -3.64 -14.26
C LEU A 66 -23.01 -4.09 -15.63
N ARG A 67 -22.66 -3.40 -16.71
CA ARG A 67 -23.03 -3.83 -18.09
C ARG A 67 -22.47 -5.20 -18.44
N LEU A 68 -21.27 -5.54 -17.95
CA LEU A 68 -20.73 -6.89 -18.12
C LEU A 68 -21.62 -7.92 -17.42
N GLY A 69 -22.07 -7.63 -16.19
CA GLY A 69 -23.02 -8.50 -15.47
C GLY A 69 -24.35 -8.67 -16.20
N GLU A 70 -24.86 -7.61 -16.84
CA GLU A 70 -26.11 -7.70 -17.63
C GLU A 70 -26.01 -8.59 -18.87
N ARG A 71 -24.80 -8.78 -19.40
CA ARG A 71 -24.54 -9.67 -20.56
C ARG A 71 -24.56 -11.14 -20.19
N LEU A 72 -24.55 -11.50 -18.91
CA LEU A 72 -24.69 -12.87 -18.44
C LEU A 72 -26.19 -13.28 -18.49
N ASP A 73 -26.43 -14.49 -18.96
CA ASP A 73 -27.82 -14.98 -19.18
C ASP A 73 -28.56 -15.31 -17.88
N SER A 74 -27.84 -15.53 -16.77
CA SER A 74 -28.44 -16.00 -15.51
C SER A 74 -28.30 -15.00 -14.36
N TRP A 75 -27.14 -14.89 -13.80
CA TRP A 75 -26.86 -14.03 -12.64
C TRP A 75 -25.40 -13.55 -12.62
N ALA A 76 -25.18 -12.46 -11.93
CA ALA A 76 -23.85 -11.95 -11.64
C ALA A 76 -23.80 -11.40 -10.21
N VAL A 77 -22.65 -11.52 -9.55
CA VAL A 77 -22.39 -10.88 -8.26
C VAL A 77 -21.14 -10.02 -8.37
N MET A 78 -21.27 -8.76 -8.02
CA MET A 78 -20.18 -7.82 -7.90
C MET A 78 -19.94 -7.51 -6.43
N VAL A 79 -18.75 -7.84 -5.91
CA VAL A 79 -18.33 -7.52 -4.55
C VAL A 79 -17.35 -6.35 -4.61
N GLY A 80 -17.78 -5.18 -4.17
CA GLY A 80 -16.91 -4.01 -4.03
C GLY A 80 -16.34 -3.94 -2.62
N LEU A 81 -15.02 -4.11 -2.47
CA LEU A 81 -14.34 -3.80 -1.22
C LEU A 81 -13.99 -2.33 -1.22
N ILE A 82 -14.42 -1.61 -0.19
CA ILE A 82 -14.27 -0.16 -0.09
C ILE A 82 -13.54 0.23 1.21
N GLY A 83 -12.74 1.28 1.13
CA GLY A 83 -12.09 1.90 2.29
C GLY A 83 -12.25 3.42 2.23
N GLU A 84 -12.72 4.04 3.30
CA GLU A 84 -12.87 5.49 3.36
C GLU A 84 -11.52 6.23 3.44
N GLY A 85 -11.44 7.40 2.81
CA GLY A 85 -10.32 8.34 2.98
C GLY A 85 -9.02 7.95 2.28
N GLN A 86 -9.06 7.09 1.27
CA GLN A 86 -7.89 6.65 0.51
C GLN A 86 -7.85 7.18 -0.94
N GLU A 87 -8.72 8.13 -1.30
CA GLU A 87 -8.73 8.77 -2.61
C GLU A 87 -7.44 9.57 -2.81
N ILE A 88 -6.63 9.18 -3.78
CA ILE A 88 -5.29 9.77 -4.00
C ILE A 88 -5.16 10.35 -5.40
N ASN A 89 -5.99 9.92 -6.37
CA ASN A 89 -5.83 10.26 -7.77
C ASN A 89 -6.99 11.09 -8.31
N ARG A 90 -6.69 11.84 -9.36
CA ARG A 90 -7.71 12.53 -10.16
C ARG A 90 -8.64 11.49 -10.81
N GLY A 91 -9.95 11.66 -10.69
CA GLY A 91 -10.97 10.75 -11.20
C GLY A 91 -11.47 9.73 -10.17
N GLU A 92 -10.90 9.69 -8.96
CA GLU A 92 -11.40 8.93 -7.81
C GLU A 92 -12.35 9.78 -6.94
N GLU A 93 -12.51 11.06 -7.25
CA GLU A 93 -13.24 12.05 -6.43
C GLU A 93 -14.74 11.80 -6.34
N ALA A 94 -15.29 11.02 -7.30
CA ALA A 94 -16.71 10.64 -7.29
C ALA A 94 -17.02 9.48 -6.32
N GLY A 95 -15.99 8.73 -5.89
CA GLY A 95 -16.12 7.69 -4.87
C GLY A 95 -17.26 6.71 -5.16
N LEU A 96 -18.02 6.36 -4.13
CA LEU A 96 -19.15 5.43 -4.24
C LEU A 96 -20.34 5.97 -5.06
N ARG A 97 -20.45 7.30 -5.22
CA ARG A 97 -21.57 7.90 -5.94
C ARG A 97 -21.66 7.39 -7.38
N GLN A 98 -20.53 7.21 -8.04
CA GLN A 98 -20.52 6.71 -9.42
C GLN A 98 -21.05 5.26 -9.58
N TRP A 99 -21.03 4.45 -8.51
CA TRP A 99 -21.70 3.14 -8.52
C TRP A 99 -23.22 3.30 -8.53
N ASN A 100 -23.76 4.26 -7.76
CA ASN A 100 -25.19 4.57 -7.80
C ASN A 100 -25.62 5.14 -9.16
N ASP A 101 -24.81 6.03 -9.74
CA ASP A 101 -25.08 6.61 -11.05
C ASP A 101 -25.07 5.52 -12.14
N ALA A 102 -24.14 4.59 -12.04
CA ALA A 102 -24.07 3.43 -12.92
C ALA A 102 -25.31 2.53 -12.80
N LEU A 103 -25.78 2.26 -11.58
CA LEU A 103 -27.03 1.49 -11.36
C LEU A 103 -28.24 2.15 -12.03
N GLY A 104 -28.29 3.48 -12.05
CA GLY A 104 -29.39 4.25 -12.66
C GLY A 104 -29.51 4.12 -14.17
N VAL A 105 -28.49 3.61 -14.85
CA VAL A 105 -28.47 3.45 -16.32
C VAL A 105 -28.46 1.98 -16.76
N MET A 106 -28.70 1.05 -15.83
CA MET A 106 -28.78 -0.39 -16.11
C MET A 106 -30.18 -0.79 -16.57
N ASP A 107 -30.24 -1.75 -17.49
CA ASP A 107 -31.52 -2.30 -18.02
C ASP A 107 -32.10 -3.36 -17.07
N LYS A 108 -31.26 -4.17 -16.41
CA LYS A 108 -31.67 -5.20 -15.45
C LYS A 108 -31.69 -4.65 -14.01
N PRO A 109 -32.63 -5.13 -13.17
CA PRO A 109 -32.70 -4.71 -11.78
C PRO A 109 -31.52 -5.27 -10.98
N TRP A 110 -30.73 -4.40 -10.37
CA TRP A 110 -29.66 -4.76 -9.45
C TRP A 110 -30.11 -4.62 -7.99
N ILE A 111 -29.79 -5.61 -7.17
CA ILE A 111 -29.99 -5.58 -5.72
C ILE A 111 -28.65 -5.24 -5.07
N VAL A 112 -28.63 -4.24 -4.20
CA VAL A 112 -27.43 -3.84 -3.46
C VAL A 112 -27.52 -4.35 -2.03
N HIS A 113 -26.48 -5.04 -1.59
CA HIS A 113 -26.26 -5.41 -0.19
C HIS A 113 -25.14 -4.53 0.36
N CYS A 114 -25.37 -3.80 1.44
CA CYS A 114 -24.38 -2.91 2.04
C CYS A 114 -24.66 -2.68 3.53
N PRO A 115 -23.68 -2.12 4.30
CA PRO A 115 -23.94 -1.63 5.65
C PRO A 115 -25.05 -0.55 5.66
N GLU A 116 -25.80 -0.42 6.76
CA GLU A 116 -26.90 0.54 6.89
C GLU A 116 -26.47 1.98 6.60
N ALA A 117 -25.28 2.37 7.03
CA ALA A 117 -24.73 3.71 6.79
C ALA A 117 -24.58 4.06 5.30
N LEU A 118 -24.42 3.07 4.42
CA LEU A 118 -24.27 3.27 2.98
C LEU A 118 -25.57 3.15 2.19
N ALA A 119 -26.62 2.59 2.78
CA ALA A 119 -27.90 2.37 2.11
C ALA A 119 -28.48 3.63 1.44
N PRO A 120 -28.42 4.84 2.05
CA PRO A 120 -28.95 6.05 1.41
C PRO A 120 -28.21 6.46 0.12
N MET A 121 -27.01 5.95 -0.10
CA MET A 121 -26.20 6.29 -1.30
C MET A 121 -26.68 5.56 -2.56
N PHE A 122 -27.39 4.44 -2.41
CA PHE A 122 -27.79 3.55 -3.52
C PHE A 122 -29.26 3.69 -3.90
N SER A 123 -29.71 4.94 -4.06
CA SER A 123 -31.11 5.24 -4.42
C SER A 123 -31.54 4.74 -5.81
N SER A 124 -30.60 4.44 -6.70
CA SER A 124 -30.85 3.92 -8.05
C SER A 124 -30.94 2.39 -8.11
N ALA A 125 -30.63 1.69 -7.03
CA ALA A 125 -30.78 0.24 -6.98
C ALA A 125 -32.26 -0.17 -6.99
N ALA A 126 -32.60 -1.31 -7.60
CA ALA A 126 -33.95 -1.87 -7.56
C ALA A 126 -34.39 -2.24 -6.13
N GLN A 127 -33.43 -2.66 -5.32
CA GLN A 127 -33.62 -2.94 -3.90
C GLN A 127 -32.29 -2.75 -3.16
N VAL A 128 -32.34 -2.20 -1.97
CA VAL A 128 -31.20 -2.13 -1.04
C VAL A 128 -31.52 -2.99 0.18
N LEU A 129 -30.61 -3.90 0.51
CA LEU A 129 -30.68 -4.78 1.66
C LEU A 129 -29.48 -4.45 2.57
N SER A 130 -29.79 -3.97 3.77
CA SER A 130 -28.77 -3.60 4.75
C SER A 130 -28.39 -4.80 5.61
N ASP A 131 -27.08 -5.00 5.80
CA ASP A 131 -26.52 -6.01 6.70
C ASP A 131 -25.23 -5.48 7.31
N GLU A 132 -25.23 -5.32 8.64
CA GLU A 132 -24.06 -4.83 9.38
C GLU A 132 -22.86 -5.78 9.32
N LEU A 133 -23.06 -7.06 9.02
CA LEU A 133 -21.97 -8.00 8.79
C LEU A 133 -21.13 -7.67 7.54
N LEU A 134 -21.64 -6.81 6.66
CA LEU A 134 -20.89 -6.30 5.52
C LEU A 134 -19.99 -5.12 5.88
N ASN A 135 -20.10 -4.59 7.10
CA ASN A 135 -19.18 -3.60 7.61
C ASN A 135 -17.90 -4.30 8.12
N LEU A 136 -16.77 -4.07 7.47
CA LEU A 136 -15.48 -4.65 7.86
C LEU A 136 -14.81 -3.81 8.94
N ASP A 137 -15.50 -3.61 10.06
CA ASP A 137 -15.02 -2.84 11.22
C ASP A 137 -14.13 -3.65 12.16
N VAL A 138 -14.19 -4.98 12.09
CA VAL A 138 -13.26 -5.85 12.82
C VAL A 138 -11.91 -5.84 12.11
N THR A 139 -11.03 -4.98 12.59
CA THR A 139 -9.66 -4.98 12.10
C THR A 139 -8.95 -6.27 12.52
N LEU A 140 -8.54 -7.07 11.55
CA LEU A 140 -7.55 -8.15 11.77
C LEU A 140 -6.15 -7.55 12.04
N ARG A 141 -5.98 -6.26 11.80
CA ARG A 141 -4.81 -5.49 12.23
C ARG A 141 -4.91 -5.36 13.74
N SER A 142 -3.93 -5.86 14.43
CA SER A 142 -3.81 -5.75 15.88
C SER A 142 -3.85 -4.27 16.31
N HIS A 143 -4.22 -3.97 17.56
CA HIS A 143 -4.09 -2.64 18.18
C HIS A 143 -2.69 -2.04 17.97
N ARG A 144 -1.69 -2.90 17.77
CA ARG A 144 -0.32 -2.57 17.41
C ARG A 144 -0.24 -1.82 16.07
N ALA A 145 -1.04 -2.19 15.08
CA ALA A 145 -1.06 -1.51 13.78
C ALA A 145 -1.65 -0.10 13.89
N GLU A 146 -2.71 0.09 14.67
CA GLU A 146 -3.30 1.42 14.91
C GLU A 146 -2.31 2.35 15.62
N SER A 147 -1.66 1.86 16.70
CA SER A 147 -0.64 2.61 17.41
C SER A 147 0.56 2.95 16.52
N THR A 148 0.96 2.04 15.62
CA THR A 148 2.02 2.29 14.64
C THR A 148 1.62 3.38 13.64
N HIS A 149 0.40 3.31 13.11
CA HIS A 149 -0.12 4.34 12.21
C HIS A 149 -0.18 5.72 12.87
N LEU A 150 -0.60 5.76 14.14
CA LEU A 150 -0.63 7.00 14.91
C LEU A 150 0.80 7.54 15.14
N TRP A 151 1.73 6.67 15.55
CA TRP A 151 3.14 7.06 15.72
C TRP A 151 3.72 7.64 14.43
N VAL A 152 3.50 6.98 13.29
CA VAL A 152 3.95 7.46 11.97
C VAL A 152 3.29 8.78 11.61
N ALA A 153 2.01 8.98 11.89
CA ALA A 153 1.32 10.24 11.63
C ALA A 153 1.94 11.38 12.45
N GLN A 154 2.22 11.15 13.74
CA GLN A 154 2.85 12.14 14.61
C GLN A 154 4.30 12.43 14.19
N LEU A 155 5.08 11.41 13.81
CA LEU A 155 6.44 11.60 13.28
C LEU A 155 6.42 12.53 12.06
N LEU A 156 5.56 12.23 11.10
CA LEU A 156 5.48 13.01 9.85
C LEU A 156 4.87 14.40 10.05
N ALA A 157 4.11 14.61 11.10
CA ALA A 157 3.65 15.94 11.55
C ALA A 157 4.74 16.72 12.30
N GLY A 158 5.83 16.06 12.73
CA GLY A 158 6.91 16.68 13.49
C GLY A 158 6.73 16.66 15.01
N ASN A 159 5.73 15.95 15.52
CA ASN A 159 5.40 15.89 16.95
C ASN A 159 6.25 14.82 17.68
N LEU A 160 7.57 15.04 17.81
CA LEU A 160 8.51 14.04 18.33
C LEU A 160 8.24 13.62 19.78
N GLU A 161 7.77 14.52 20.64
CA GLU A 161 7.42 14.18 22.03
C GLU A 161 6.25 13.19 22.10
N GLU A 162 5.22 13.38 21.27
CA GLU A 162 4.12 12.43 21.20
C GLU A 162 4.56 11.10 20.60
N CYS A 163 5.45 11.11 19.62
CA CYS A 163 6.10 9.91 19.12
C CYS A 163 6.83 9.14 20.23
N LYS A 164 7.57 9.83 21.06
CA LYS A 164 8.29 9.24 22.20
C LYS A 164 7.35 8.61 23.23
N ARG A 165 6.18 9.21 23.46
CA ARG A 165 5.13 8.63 24.30
C ARG A 165 4.57 7.35 23.69
N LEU A 166 4.14 7.40 22.43
CA LEU A 166 3.59 6.27 21.69
C LEU A 166 4.61 5.12 21.51
N SER A 167 5.90 5.45 21.38
CA SER A 167 6.96 4.44 21.26
C SER A 167 7.05 3.51 22.46
N ARG A 168 6.75 4.01 23.67
CA ARG A 168 6.75 3.19 24.89
C ARG A 168 5.61 2.18 24.88
N GLU A 169 4.42 2.58 24.39
CA GLU A 169 3.27 1.70 24.24
C GLU A 169 3.56 0.61 23.20
N LEU A 170 4.11 0.99 22.04
CA LEU A 170 4.51 0.07 20.98
C LEU A 170 5.54 -0.94 21.45
N LYS A 171 6.57 -0.50 22.18
CA LYS A 171 7.57 -1.40 22.78
C LYS A 171 6.93 -2.36 23.80
N GLY A 172 6.00 -1.89 24.61
CA GLY A 172 5.21 -2.72 25.54
C GLY A 172 4.39 -3.79 24.83
N GLN A 173 3.98 -3.54 23.59
CA GLN A 173 3.28 -4.49 22.73
C GLN A 173 4.22 -5.39 21.90
N GLY A 174 5.54 -5.28 22.09
CA GLY A 174 6.55 -6.05 21.36
C GLY A 174 6.86 -5.53 19.95
N PHE A 175 6.49 -4.27 19.63
CA PHE A 175 6.85 -3.62 18.38
C PHE A 175 8.19 -2.91 18.53
N GLU A 176 9.17 -3.26 17.70
CA GLU A 176 10.54 -2.77 17.83
C GLU A 176 10.88 -1.75 16.75
N MET A 177 11.37 -0.61 17.17
CA MET A 177 11.75 0.49 16.29
C MET A 177 13.21 0.82 16.48
N TYR A 178 13.99 0.60 15.44
CA TYR A 178 15.43 0.87 15.46
C TYR A 178 15.82 1.92 14.44
N VAL A 179 16.88 2.65 14.76
CA VAL A 179 17.63 3.51 13.83
C VAL A 179 19.11 3.13 13.86
N THR A 180 19.77 3.13 12.71
CA THR A 180 21.19 2.77 12.59
C THR A 180 21.89 3.54 11.49
N ARG A 181 23.19 3.75 11.66
CA ARG A 181 24.11 4.24 10.63
C ARG A 181 24.93 3.11 9.98
N ASP A 182 24.75 1.88 10.46
CA ASP A 182 25.43 0.69 9.96
C ASP A 182 24.42 -0.27 9.31
N ILE A 183 24.41 -0.30 7.98
CA ILE A 183 23.52 -1.19 7.22
C ILE A 183 23.81 -2.67 7.48
N GLU A 184 25.05 -3.03 7.74
CA GLU A 184 25.41 -4.42 8.04
C GLU A 184 24.91 -4.85 9.43
N ALA A 185 24.86 -3.93 10.40
CA ALA A 185 24.21 -4.20 11.69
C ALA A 185 22.71 -4.50 11.49
N ALA A 186 22.02 -3.73 10.64
CA ALA A 186 20.62 -3.96 10.33
C ALA A 186 20.39 -5.31 9.64
N ARG A 187 21.24 -5.65 8.64
CA ARG A 187 21.16 -6.93 7.92
C ARG A 187 21.43 -8.13 8.83
N LEU A 188 22.41 -8.02 9.69
CA LEU A 188 22.75 -9.06 10.64
C LEU A 188 21.61 -9.27 11.64
N TYR A 189 21.07 -8.17 12.20
CA TYR A 189 19.96 -8.23 13.14
C TYR A 189 18.75 -8.99 12.61
N VAL A 190 18.26 -8.67 11.41
CA VAL A 190 17.07 -9.35 10.87
C VAL A 190 17.34 -10.82 10.54
N ARG A 191 18.54 -11.16 10.06
CA ARG A 191 18.94 -12.56 9.82
C ARG A 191 19.00 -13.39 11.10
N GLU A 192 19.56 -12.83 12.16
CA GLU A 192 19.65 -13.52 13.44
C GLU A 192 18.27 -13.63 14.11
N ARG A 193 17.49 -12.56 14.10
CA ARG A 193 16.14 -12.54 14.69
C ARG A 193 15.22 -13.60 14.08
N TYR A 194 15.29 -13.78 12.78
CA TYR A 194 14.41 -14.69 12.04
C TYR A 194 15.13 -15.95 11.56
N ARG A 195 16.25 -16.31 12.22
CA ARG A 195 16.99 -17.53 11.89
C ARG A 195 16.10 -18.77 12.03
N GLY A 196 15.92 -19.51 10.94
CA GLY A 196 15.08 -20.73 10.91
C GLY A 196 13.58 -20.47 10.75
N ALA A 197 13.12 -19.23 10.71
CA ALA A 197 11.73 -18.90 10.45
C ALA A 197 11.47 -18.83 8.95
N THR A 198 10.84 -19.85 8.38
CA THR A 198 10.59 -19.96 6.94
C THR A 198 9.52 -18.99 6.45
N ASP A 199 8.60 -18.59 7.34
CA ASP A 199 7.46 -17.73 7.01
C ASP A 199 7.73 -16.25 7.27
N ALA A 200 8.83 -15.93 7.97
CA ALA A 200 9.18 -14.53 8.24
C ALA A 200 9.59 -13.79 6.97
N ARG A 201 9.20 -12.54 6.90
CA ARG A 201 9.50 -11.65 5.78
C ARG A 201 10.21 -10.40 6.29
N TYR A 202 11.44 -10.22 5.86
CA TYR A 202 12.22 -9.01 6.08
C TYR A 202 12.90 -8.61 4.78
N GLY A 203 12.98 -7.31 4.50
CA GLY A 203 13.45 -6.86 3.19
C GLY A 203 13.86 -5.40 3.20
N LEU A 204 14.53 -4.99 2.13
CA LEU A 204 14.95 -3.61 1.94
C LEU A 204 13.81 -2.79 1.34
N LEU A 205 13.50 -1.66 1.98
CA LEU A 205 12.55 -0.67 1.49
C LEU A 205 13.23 0.70 1.37
N ALA A 206 12.86 1.48 0.36
CA ALA A 206 13.28 2.88 0.26
C ALA A 206 12.32 3.68 -0.61
N SER A 207 12.27 5.00 -0.43
CA SER A 207 11.52 5.88 -1.33
C SER A 207 12.04 5.80 -2.76
N SER A 208 11.15 5.77 -3.73
CA SER A 208 11.49 5.77 -5.17
C SER A 208 12.28 7.02 -5.59
N LYS A 209 12.27 8.07 -4.77
CA LYS A 209 12.98 9.33 -4.98
C LYS A 209 14.22 9.47 -4.11
N ALA A 210 14.45 8.57 -3.18
CA ALA A 210 15.68 8.54 -2.41
C ALA A 210 16.89 8.38 -3.36
N ARG A 211 17.92 9.17 -3.14
CA ARG A 211 19.17 9.13 -3.90
C ARG A 211 20.31 8.76 -2.95
N ASN A 212 21.45 8.41 -3.50
CA ASN A 212 22.69 8.09 -2.79
C ASN A 212 22.60 6.86 -1.87
N LEU A 213 21.58 6.00 -2.05
CA LEU A 213 21.44 4.77 -1.27
C LEU A 213 22.07 3.54 -1.94
N LEU A 214 22.44 3.64 -3.23
CA LEU A 214 23.00 2.52 -3.98
C LEU A 214 24.32 2.02 -3.38
N SER A 215 25.17 2.93 -2.88
CA SER A 215 26.43 2.59 -2.20
C SER A 215 26.25 1.75 -0.92
N TYR A 216 25.05 1.77 -0.35
CA TYR A 216 24.65 0.98 0.81
C TYR A 216 23.83 -0.27 0.42
N GLY A 217 23.73 -0.55 -0.88
CA GLY A 217 23.05 -1.75 -1.41
C GLY A 217 21.54 -1.62 -1.56
N PHE A 218 20.98 -0.39 -1.57
CA PHE A 218 19.57 -0.17 -1.90
C PHE A 218 19.40 0.11 -3.39
N THR A 219 18.67 -0.75 -4.08
CA THR A 219 18.42 -0.70 -5.53
C THR A 219 17.06 -0.09 -5.86
N ASN A 220 16.73 1.07 -5.23
CA ASN A 220 15.41 1.70 -5.31
C ASN A 220 15.19 2.57 -6.56
N GLU A 221 16.19 2.78 -7.41
CA GLU A 221 16.05 3.57 -8.63
C GLU A 221 15.20 2.83 -9.68
N TYR A 222 14.50 3.61 -10.53
CA TYR A 222 13.58 3.08 -11.53
C TYR A 222 14.18 2.00 -12.44
N GLN A 223 15.44 2.15 -12.83
CA GLN A 223 16.14 1.16 -13.67
C GLN A 223 16.20 -0.25 -13.04
N TYR A 224 16.27 -0.35 -11.73
CA TYR A 224 16.27 -1.62 -10.99
C TYR A 224 14.85 -2.09 -10.69
N THR A 225 13.99 -1.17 -10.25
CA THR A 225 12.64 -1.50 -9.74
C THR A 225 11.62 -1.81 -10.83
N LYS A 226 11.79 -1.26 -12.05
CA LYS A 226 10.87 -1.49 -13.19
C LYS A 226 10.68 -2.98 -13.53
N ASN A 227 11.73 -3.78 -13.37
CA ASN A 227 11.74 -5.22 -13.69
C ASN A 227 11.65 -6.10 -12.44
N MET A 228 11.47 -5.51 -11.26
CA MET A 228 11.38 -6.25 -10.01
C MET A 228 10.18 -7.20 -10.01
N ARG A 229 10.43 -8.45 -9.68
CA ARG A 229 9.42 -9.51 -9.60
C ARG A 229 8.79 -9.53 -8.20
N VAL A 230 7.85 -8.61 -7.95
CA VAL A 230 7.23 -8.40 -6.62
C VAL A 230 6.60 -9.67 -6.06
N GLY A 231 6.01 -10.54 -6.90
CA GLY A 231 5.44 -11.81 -6.46
C GLY A 231 6.49 -12.71 -5.79
N PRO A 232 7.54 -13.14 -6.52
CA PRO A 232 8.66 -13.90 -5.94
C PRO A 232 9.36 -13.16 -4.80
N TRP A 233 9.59 -11.85 -4.92
CA TRP A 233 10.23 -11.06 -3.86
C TRP A 233 9.52 -11.21 -2.52
N PHE A 234 8.19 -11.18 -2.51
CA PHE A 234 7.42 -11.28 -1.28
C PHE A 234 7.12 -12.73 -0.86
N ALA A 235 6.75 -13.59 -1.82
CA ALA A 235 6.19 -14.91 -1.49
C ALA A 235 7.20 -16.06 -1.50
N ASP A 236 8.34 -15.92 -2.18
CA ASP A 236 9.35 -16.98 -2.20
C ASP A 236 9.98 -17.18 -0.80
N PRO A 237 10.40 -18.41 -0.48
CA PRO A 237 11.03 -18.72 0.80
C PRO A 237 12.38 -17.99 0.95
N PRO A 238 12.90 -17.84 2.18
CA PRO A 238 14.13 -17.09 2.47
C PRO A 238 15.37 -17.54 1.68
N GLU A 239 15.44 -18.79 1.27
CA GLU A 239 16.56 -19.38 0.52
C GLU A 239 16.55 -18.97 -0.96
N SER A 240 15.42 -18.48 -1.47
CA SER A 240 15.33 -18.00 -2.85
C SER A 240 16.12 -16.71 -3.04
N SER A 241 16.91 -16.67 -4.10
CA SER A 241 17.62 -15.44 -4.48
C SER A 241 16.70 -14.28 -4.88
N TYR A 242 15.43 -14.56 -5.12
CA TYR A 242 14.40 -13.54 -5.41
C TYR A 242 13.67 -13.07 -4.16
N SER A 243 13.78 -13.79 -3.04
CA SER A 243 13.10 -13.44 -1.80
C SER A 243 13.56 -12.09 -1.25
N CYS A 244 12.65 -11.36 -0.60
CA CYS A 244 13.00 -10.15 0.16
C CYS A 244 14.05 -10.44 1.23
N CYS A 245 14.05 -11.65 1.81
CA CYS A 245 15.00 -12.09 2.81
C CYS A 245 16.44 -12.22 2.28
N ALA A 246 16.63 -12.29 0.97
CA ALA A 246 17.97 -12.24 0.37
C ALA A 246 18.65 -10.85 0.54
N LEU A 247 17.87 -9.79 0.87
CA LEU A 247 18.33 -8.40 1.07
C LEU A 247 19.12 -7.84 -0.12
N ARG A 248 18.70 -8.20 -1.35
CA ARG A 248 19.34 -7.78 -2.61
C ARG A 248 18.55 -6.68 -3.31
N ASP A 249 17.24 -6.93 -3.47
CA ASP A 249 16.35 -6.04 -4.20
C ASP A 249 15.57 -5.15 -3.23
N THR A 250 15.48 -3.87 -3.54
CA THR A 250 14.77 -2.89 -2.72
C THR A 250 13.39 -2.61 -3.30
N ALA A 251 12.34 -2.82 -2.50
CA ALA A 251 11.00 -2.37 -2.88
C ALA A 251 10.79 -0.90 -2.52
N THR A 252 10.10 -0.18 -3.41
CA THR A 252 9.69 1.21 -3.13
C THR A 252 8.26 1.24 -2.61
N GLU A 253 7.77 2.43 -2.21
CA GLU A 253 6.39 2.65 -1.81
C GLU A 253 5.37 2.06 -2.80
N PHE A 254 5.71 2.02 -4.10
CA PHE A 254 4.84 1.47 -5.14
C PHE A 254 4.79 -0.05 -5.17
N GLN A 255 5.91 -0.73 -4.85
CA GLN A 255 5.95 -2.19 -4.84
C GLN A 255 5.47 -2.78 -3.52
N CYS A 256 5.71 -2.10 -2.39
CA CYS A 256 5.35 -2.61 -1.07
C CYS A 256 3.97 -2.16 -0.58
N GLN A 257 3.26 -1.31 -1.31
CA GLN A 257 1.89 -0.92 -0.95
C GLN A 257 0.99 -2.16 -0.88
N GLY A 258 0.25 -2.30 0.24
CA GLY A 258 -0.58 -3.48 0.50
C GLY A 258 0.17 -4.74 0.93
N LEU A 259 1.50 -4.70 1.06
CA LEU A 259 2.30 -5.80 1.63
C LEU A 259 2.71 -5.48 3.06
N GLU A 260 2.86 -6.50 3.87
CA GLU A 260 3.37 -6.39 5.25
C GLU A 260 4.57 -7.32 5.40
N LEU A 261 5.65 -6.78 5.97
CA LEU A 261 6.87 -7.49 6.32
C LEU A 261 6.92 -7.63 7.85
N ASP A 262 7.60 -8.63 8.36
CA ASP A 262 7.77 -8.73 9.81
C ASP A 262 8.72 -7.63 10.32
N MET A 263 9.87 -7.45 9.64
CA MET A 263 10.84 -6.40 10.01
C MET A 263 11.53 -5.81 8.76
N PRO A 264 10.96 -4.78 8.12
CA PRO A 264 11.64 -4.10 7.01
C PRO A 264 12.85 -3.29 7.48
N ILE A 265 13.88 -3.22 6.61
CA ILE A 265 14.98 -2.27 6.71
C ILE A 265 14.68 -1.14 5.74
N ILE A 266 14.45 0.06 6.26
CA ILE A 266 14.04 1.23 5.49
C ILE A 266 15.24 2.16 5.30
N GLY A 267 15.72 2.28 4.07
CA GLY A 267 16.76 3.25 3.71
C GLY A 267 16.18 4.66 3.65
N TRP A 268 16.68 5.56 4.51
CA TRP A 268 16.25 6.97 4.49
C TRP A 268 17.08 7.75 3.46
N GLY A 269 16.40 8.31 2.50
CA GLY A 269 17.04 9.02 1.40
C GLY A 269 17.14 10.52 1.59
N HIS A 270 17.73 11.18 0.59
CA HIS A 270 17.93 12.63 0.55
C HIS A 270 16.69 13.40 0.08
N ASP A 271 15.58 12.71 -0.09
CA ASP A 271 14.33 13.28 -0.59
C ASP A 271 13.39 13.79 0.52
N LEU A 272 13.71 13.51 1.78
CA LEU A 272 12.99 14.02 2.95
C LEU A 272 13.99 14.24 4.10
N TRP A 273 14.13 15.47 4.60
CA TRP A 273 15.06 15.80 5.68
C TRP A 273 14.38 16.54 6.82
N TRP A 274 15.02 16.51 7.99
CA TRP A 274 14.56 17.21 9.19
C TRP A 274 15.24 18.58 9.30
N THR A 275 14.42 19.65 9.45
CA THR A 275 14.88 21.04 9.56
C THR A 275 15.18 21.48 10.99
N GLY A 276 14.95 20.63 11.99
CA GLY A 276 14.96 20.99 13.41
C GLY A 276 13.55 21.23 13.99
N SER A 277 12.57 21.57 13.14
CA SER A 277 11.19 21.84 13.56
C SER A 277 10.14 21.11 12.70
N GLY A 278 10.54 20.49 11.62
CA GLY A 278 9.63 19.77 10.73
C GLY A 278 10.36 19.13 9.56
N TRP A 279 9.60 18.37 8.77
CA TRP A 279 10.11 17.72 7.57
C TRP A 279 10.04 18.64 6.37
N ASP A 280 11.07 18.60 5.53
CA ASP A 280 11.13 19.32 4.26
C ASP A 280 11.68 18.42 3.15
N CYS A 281 11.45 18.78 1.89
CA CYS A 281 11.85 17.99 0.74
C CYS A 281 12.29 18.87 -0.44
N SER A 282 13.05 18.29 -1.37
CA SER A 282 13.41 19.01 -2.60
C SER A 282 12.20 19.25 -3.51
N THR A 283 11.96 20.51 -3.86
CA THR A 283 10.75 20.98 -4.56
C THR A 283 10.82 20.96 -6.09
N ARG A 284 11.75 20.26 -6.69
CA ARG A 284 12.03 20.31 -8.15
C ARG A 284 11.00 19.61 -9.05
N TYR A 285 9.74 19.44 -8.61
CA TYR A 285 8.73 18.74 -9.40
C TYR A 285 7.50 19.60 -9.65
N HIS A 286 6.97 19.56 -10.86
CA HIS A 286 5.70 20.17 -11.27
C HIS A 286 4.47 19.45 -10.66
N VAL A 287 4.47 19.29 -9.34
CA VAL A 287 3.40 18.63 -8.58
C VAL A 287 2.81 19.63 -7.62
N LYS A 288 1.49 19.61 -7.41
CA LYS A 288 0.77 20.59 -6.55
C LYS A 288 1.30 20.62 -5.12
N ASP A 289 1.66 19.47 -4.54
CA ASP A 289 2.23 19.37 -3.19
C ASP A 289 3.33 18.29 -3.13
N PRO A 290 4.59 18.63 -3.48
CA PRO A 290 5.70 17.68 -3.44
C PRO A 290 5.99 17.16 -2.04
N ARG A 291 5.80 17.99 -1.00
CA ARG A 291 6.03 17.63 0.39
C ARG A 291 5.05 16.56 0.85
N GLN A 292 3.76 16.74 0.59
CA GLN A 292 2.75 15.75 0.96
C GLN A 292 3.00 14.40 0.30
N ILE A 293 3.41 14.38 -0.97
CA ILE A 293 3.75 13.13 -1.66
C ILE A 293 4.94 12.44 -1.00
N ARG A 294 5.98 13.18 -0.57
CA ARG A 294 7.12 12.59 0.15
C ARG A 294 6.69 12.04 1.50
N LEU A 295 5.94 12.80 2.28
CA LEU A 295 5.38 12.33 3.55
C LEU A 295 4.55 11.06 3.38
N ASN A 296 3.72 10.99 2.34
CA ASN A 296 2.92 9.80 2.04
C ASN A 296 3.80 8.59 1.65
N ALA A 297 4.87 8.80 0.90
CA ALA A 297 5.82 7.73 0.58
C ALA A 297 6.44 7.13 1.86
N TYR A 298 6.96 7.97 2.75
CA TYR A 298 7.51 7.50 4.04
C TYR A 298 6.44 6.93 4.97
N ARG A 299 5.20 7.44 4.94
CA ARG A 299 4.07 6.81 5.66
C ARG A 299 3.88 5.36 5.20
N VAL A 300 3.85 5.12 3.90
CA VAL A 300 3.74 3.75 3.37
C VAL A 300 4.88 2.89 3.86
N LEU A 301 6.13 3.33 3.76
CA LEU A 301 7.30 2.55 4.13
C LEU A 301 7.32 2.20 5.63
N LEU A 302 7.08 3.19 6.50
CA LEU A 302 7.14 3.04 7.96
C LEU A 302 5.99 2.20 8.54
N THR A 303 4.90 2.01 7.79
CA THR A 303 3.75 1.20 8.22
C THR A 303 3.79 -0.24 7.67
N ARG A 304 4.90 -0.70 7.11
CA ARG A 304 4.99 -2.06 6.52
C ARG A 304 5.42 -3.13 7.50
N GLY A 305 5.94 -2.77 8.66
CA GLY A 305 6.42 -3.73 9.65
C GLY A 305 5.31 -4.26 10.56
N ARG A 306 5.29 -5.58 10.81
CA ARG A 306 4.41 -6.23 11.80
C ARG A 306 5.03 -6.28 13.19
N ASP A 307 6.32 -6.62 13.26
CA ASP A 307 7.07 -6.75 14.52
C ASP A 307 7.89 -5.51 14.82
N GLY A 308 8.07 -4.64 13.83
CA GLY A 308 8.86 -3.43 13.93
C GLY A 308 9.46 -3.01 12.60
N PHE A 309 10.45 -2.14 12.69
CA PHE A 309 11.26 -1.73 11.54
C PHE A 309 12.64 -1.27 11.98
N ILE A 310 13.58 -1.26 11.04
CA ILE A 310 14.90 -0.66 11.21
C ILE A 310 15.04 0.45 10.17
N VAL A 311 15.32 1.68 10.61
CA VAL A 311 15.64 2.78 9.70
C VAL A 311 17.15 2.88 9.57
N PHE A 312 17.66 2.65 8.38
CA PHE A 312 19.05 2.97 8.04
C PHE A 312 19.13 4.42 7.58
N VAL A 313 19.93 5.19 8.26
CA VAL A 313 20.24 6.59 7.94
C VAL A 313 21.71 6.69 7.53
N PRO A 314 22.04 7.14 6.31
CA PRO A 314 23.42 7.27 5.87
C PRO A 314 24.30 8.05 6.86
N PRO A 315 25.59 7.68 7.01
CA PRO A 315 26.47 8.29 8.02
C PRO A 315 26.98 9.69 7.68
N GLU A 316 26.54 10.28 6.57
CA GLU A 316 26.93 11.64 6.20
C GLU A 316 26.25 12.70 7.10
N PRO A 317 26.94 13.82 7.43
CA PRO A 317 26.43 14.86 8.31
C PRO A 317 25.08 15.47 7.87
N THR A 318 24.77 15.46 6.58
CA THR A 318 23.51 15.96 6.02
C THR A 318 22.28 15.20 6.54
N TYR A 319 22.47 13.99 7.06
CA TYR A 319 21.42 13.16 7.64
C TYR A 319 21.35 13.18 9.16
N ASP A 320 22.21 13.96 9.84
CA ASP A 320 22.24 14.02 11.31
C ASP A 320 20.90 14.45 11.90
N GLY A 321 20.25 15.45 11.27
CA GLY A 321 18.94 15.90 11.70
C GLY A 321 17.88 14.78 11.65
N VAL A 322 17.89 13.95 10.61
CA VAL A 322 16.98 12.80 10.48
C VAL A 322 17.25 11.76 11.55
N PHE A 323 18.52 11.42 11.76
CA PHE A 323 18.92 10.43 12.75
C PHE A 323 18.48 10.85 14.17
N HIS A 324 18.78 12.07 14.57
CA HIS A 324 18.37 12.60 15.88
C HIS A 324 16.85 12.76 16.03
N ALA A 325 16.13 13.11 14.94
CA ALA A 325 14.66 13.15 14.98
C ALA A 325 14.07 11.76 15.26
N LEU A 326 14.59 10.70 14.62
CA LEU A 326 14.14 9.32 14.84
C LEU A 326 14.47 8.82 16.25
N GLU A 327 15.68 9.11 16.79
CA GLU A 327 16.00 8.81 18.18
C GLU A 327 15.08 9.56 19.16
N SER A 328 14.84 10.85 18.92
CA SER A 328 13.93 11.67 19.72
C SER A 328 12.49 11.16 19.67
N ALA A 329 12.07 10.61 18.53
CA ALA A 329 10.77 9.97 18.35
C ALA A 329 10.66 8.59 19.03
N GLY A 330 11.74 8.09 19.67
CA GLY A 330 11.77 6.87 20.45
C GLY A 330 12.32 5.64 19.74
N CYS A 331 12.91 5.76 18.55
CA CYS A 331 13.67 4.67 17.96
C CYS A 331 14.94 4.39 18.77
N SER A 332 15.24 3.10 18.99
CA SER A 332 16.47 2.69 19.67
C SER A 332 17.63 2.65 18.69
N SER A 333 18.81 3.11 19.10
CA SER A 333 20.01 2.99 18.27
C SER A 333 20.43 1.52 18.18
N LEU A 334 20.65 1.03 16.94
CA LEU A 334 21.11 -0.33 16.67
C LEU A 334 22.58 -0.31 16.23
N SER A 335 23.42 -1.06 16.94
CA SER A 335 24.83 -1.24 16.61
C SER A 335 25.20 -2.72 16.60
N ARG A 336 26.34 -3.08 16.02
CA ARG A 336 26.82 -4.49 15.96
C ARG A 336 27.06 -5.14 17.31
N VAL A 337 27.08 -4.39 18.38
CA VAL A 337 27.32 -4.90 19.75
C VAL A 337 26.13 -5.69 20.30
N TRP A 338 24.97 -5.64 19.63
CA TRP A 338 23.73 -6.28 20.06
C TRP A 338 23.41 -7.62 19.33
N VAL A 339 24.37 -8.14 18.55
CA VAL A 339 24.16 -9.37 17.77
C VAL A 339 25.11 -10.47 18.20
#